data_fc4b3badd6c3e38aaab0ced2b7d4cbb1
#
_entry.id   fc4b3badd6c3e38aaab0ced2b7d4cbb1
#
_cell.length_a   1.000
_cell.length_b   1.000
_cell.length_c   1.000
_cell.angle_alpha   90.00
_cell.angle_beta   90.00
_cell.angle_gamma   90.00
#
_symmetry.space_group_name_H-M   'P 1'
#
loop_
_entity.id
_entity.type
_entity.pdbx_description
1 polymer ?
#
loop_
_entity_poly.entity_id
_entity_poly.type
_entity_poly.pdbx_seq_one_letter_code
_entity_poly.pdbx_strand_id
1 'polypeptide(L)'
;MAARQDTIWEQFLAPVVRLFIDEEELRRYARSIDWEKESDRFRRPEVKVPVYYSSQNFHGIKGGYLNSGAAVSYDPITQYVLLPNETLVRQGLLERIRVKPSRIIDLGCGTGSTTLMLKQAFPQAEVIGLDLSPYMLVRAEDKAKTAGLEIKWLHGNAEETKLPAASFDLVTISLLFHETPAQVTQAILQESFRLLKAGGEAIVLDGNQQTLRHLDWLNNVFE
;
A
#
# COMPACT_ATOMS: atom_id res chain seq x y z
N MET A 1 3.20 3.52 21.14
CA MET A 1 2.17 2.93 22.02
C MET A 1 2.19 1.43 21.77
N ALA A 2 2.07 0.59 22.79
CA ALA A 2 1.93 -0.84 22.59
C ALA A 2 0.60 -1.10 21.85
N ALA A 3 0.58 -2.04 20.88
CA ALA A 3 -0.65 -2.44 20.24
C ALA A 3 -1.67 -2.81 21.33
N ARG A 4 -2.85 -2.19 21.29
CA ARG A 4 -3.93 -2.55 22.20
C ARG A 4 -4.36 -3.98 21.87
N GLN A 5 -4.09 -4.92 22.78
CA GLN A 5 -4.55 -6.32 22.68
C GLN A 5 -6.05 -6.47 22.94
N ASP A 6 -6.75 -5.38 23.20
CA ASP A 6 -8.14 -5.32 23.62
C ASP A 6 -9.09 -4.76 22.56
N THR A 7 -8.65 -4.66 21.30
CA THR A 7 -9.54 -4.27 20.21
C THR A 7 -10.53 -5.39 19.85
N ILE A 8 -11.71 -5.02 19.39
CA ILE A 8 -12.71 -5.99 18.88
C ILE A 8 -12.10 -6.84 17.75
N TRP A 9 -11.22 -6.26 16.96
CA TRP A 9 -10.48 -6.97 15.93
C TRP A 9 -9.67 -8.13 16.53
N GLU A 10 -8.78 -7.86 17.48
CA GLU A 10 -7.92 -8.88 18.08
C GLU A 10 -8.71 -9.92 18.87
N GLN A 11 -9.80 -9.52 19.54
CA GLN A 11 -10.56 -10.44 20.38
C GLN A 11 -11.53 -11.32 19.59
N PHE A 12 -12.16 -10.79 18.54
CA PHE A 12 -13.27 -11.48 17.88
C PHE A 12 -13.06 -11.72 16.38
N LEU A 13 -12.50 -10.75 15.65
CA LEU A 13 -12.39 -10.84 14.19
C LEU A 13 -11.11 -11.52 13.74
N ALA A 14 -9.98 -11.17 14.32
CA ALA A 14 -8.69 -11.79 13.95
C ALA A 14 -8.67 -13.31 14.15
N PRO A 15 -9.20 -13.90 15.25
CA PRO A 15 -9.31 -15.34 15.38
C PRO A 15 -10.16 -15.99 14.28
N VAL A 16 -11.27 -15.34 13.89
CA VAL A 16 -12.14 -15.84 12.82
C VAL A 16 -11.44 -15.75 11.46
N VAL A 17 -10.80 -14.62 11.16
CA VAL A 17 -10.07 -14.42 9.90
C VAL A 17 -8.90 -15.42 9.80
N ARG A 18 -8.19 -15.69 10.90
CA ARG A 18 -7.12 -16.70 10.95
C ARG A 18 -7.57 -18.11 10.61
N LEU A 19 -8.85 -18.46 10.83
CA LEU A 19 -9.39 -19.77 10.41
C LEU A 19 -9.45 -19.92 8.88
N PHE A 20 -9.50 -18.83 8.14
CA PHE A 20 -9.55 -18.82 6.68
C PHE A 20 -8.18 -18.57 6.03
N ILE A 21 -7.15 -18.30 6.84
CA ILE A 21 -5.78 -18.08 6.37
C ILE A 21 -5.00 -19.39 6.54
N ASP A 22 -4.42 -19.89 5.44
CA ASP A 22 -3.46 -20.99 5.52
C ASP A 22 -2.11 -20.48 6.06
N GLU A 23 -1.98 -20.54 7.39
CA GLU A 23 -0.75 -20.11 8.08
C GLU A 23 0.47 -20.94 7.64
N GLU A 24 0.28 -22.20 7.22
CA GLU A 24 1.39 -23.04 6.79
C GLU A 24 1.89 -22.60 5.40
N GLU A 25 0.99 -22.23 4.51
CA GLU A 25 1.34 -21.62 3.23
C GLU A 25 2.10 -20.31 3.43
N LEU A 26 1.62 -19.44 4.33
CA LEU A 26 2.31 -18.19 4.65
C LEU A 26 3.71 -18.42 5.23
N ARG A 27 3.86 -19.41 6.11
CA ARG A 27 5.17 -19.76 6.67
C ARG A 27 6.10 -20.36 5.60
N ARG A 28 5.59 -21.17 4.69
CA ARG A 28 6.36 -21.68 3.54
C ARG A 28 6.82 -20.55 2.65
N TYR A 29 5.91 -19.64 2.31
CA TYR A 29 6.23 -18.45 1.52
C TYR A 29 7.28 -17.57 2.24
N ALA A 30 7.08 -17.28 3.53
CA ALA A 30 8.03 -16.50 4.31
C ALA A 30 9.46 -17.09 4.31
N ARG A 31 9.58 -18.43 4.33
CA ARG A 31 10.87 -19.14 4.31
C ARG A 31 11.47 -19.30 2.91
N SER A 32 10.68 -19.15 1.86
CA SER A 32 11.15 -19.30 0.47
C SER A 32 11.95 -18.09 -0.04
N ILE A 33 11.92 -16.98 0.68
CA ILE A 33 12.55 -15.71 0.29
C ILE A 33 13.65 -15.36 1.28
N ASP A 34 14.81 -15.02 0.78
CA ASP A 34 15.87 -14.34 1.56
C ASP A 34 15.53 -12.84 1.64
N TRP A 35 14.70 -12.50 2.64
CA TRP A 35 14.12 -11.17 2.79
C TRP A 35 15.15 -10.06 2.94
N GLU A 36 16.26 -10.31 3.62
CA GLU A 36 17.32 -9.31 3.79
C GLU A 36 17.97 -9.01 2.44
N LYS A 37 18.40 -10.05 1.73
CA LYS A 37 19.01 -9.91 0.41
C LYS A 37 18.06 -9.26 -0.59
N GLU A 38 16.80 -9.73 -0.65
CA GLU A 38 15.84 -9.23 -1.62
C GLU A 38 15.39 -7.80 -1.31
N SER A 39 15.18 -7.46 -0.02
CA SER A 39 14.85 -6.08 0.35
C SER A 39 16.00 -5.11 0.12
N ASP A 40 17.24 -5.55 0.32
CA ASP A 40 18.43 -4.72 0.06
C ASP A 40 18.57 -4.33 -1.42
N ARG A 41 18.10 -5.16 -2.35
CA ARG A 41 18.07 -4.80 -3.78
C ARG A 41 17.25 -3.55 -4.08
N PHE A 42 16.20 -3.30 -3.28
CA PHE A 42 15.36 -2.13 -3.43
C PHE A 42 15.87 -0.92 -2.64
N ARG A 43 16.64 -1.14 -1.56
CA ARG A 43 17.06 -0.07 -0.68
C ARG A 43 17.86 0.99 -1.42
N ARG A 44 17.40 2.23 -1.28
CA ARG A 44 18.07 3.42 -1.78
C ARG A 44 18.58 4.21 -0.58
N PRO A 45 19.91 4.43 -0.45
CA PRO A 45 20.51 5.06 0.74
C PRO A 45 20.02 6.49 1.01
N GLU A 46 19.57 7.19 -0.03
CA GLU A 46 19.04 8.55 0.06
C GLU A 46 17.61 8.61 0.59
N VAL A 47 16.88 7.49 0.64
CA VAL A 47 15.50 7.45 1.14
C VAL A 47 15.53 7.34 2.66
N LYS A 48 15.10 8.41 3.30
CA LYS A 48 14.96 8.45 4.76
C LYS A 48 13.54 8.03 5.14
N VAL A 49 13.45 7.06 6.05
CA VAL A 49 12.16 6.68 6.63
C VAL A 49 11.76 7.73 7.67
N PRO A 50 10.58 8.38 7.53
CA PRO A 50 10.11 9.36 8.50
C PRO A 50 9.88 8.77 9.88
N VAL A 51 10.08 9.59 10.92
CA VAL A 51 9.92 9.14 12.32
C VAL A 51 8.50 8.64 12.59
N TYR A 52 7.48 9.32 12.08
CA TYR A 52 6.08 8.90 12.26
C TYR A 52 5.84 7.49 11.73
N TYR A 53 6.52 7.10 10.65
CA TYR A 53 6.37 5.79 10.01
C TYR A 53 7.14 4.69 10.75
N SER A 54 8.33 4.99 11.27
CA SER A 54 9.19 4.03 11.95
C SER A 54 8.88 3.84 13.44
N SER A 55 8.14 4.78 14.06
CA SER A 55 7.92 4.81 15.51
C SER A 55 6.60 4.21 15.98
N GLN A 56 5.73 3.78 15.06
CA GLN A 56 4.42 3.24 15.43
C GLN A 56 4.14 1.88 14.80
N ASN A 57 3.19 1.19 15.40
CA ASN A 57 2.66 -0.06 14.86
C ASN A 57 1.39 0.27 14.07
N PHE A 58 1.41 0.02 12.78
CA PHE A 58 0.23 0.18 11.93
C PHE A 58 -0.65 -1.08 12.05
N HIS A 59 -1.96 -0.90 12.27
CA HIS A 59 -2.93 -2.00 12.38
C HIS A 59 -2.48 -3.14 13.30
N GLY A 60 -1.84 -2.81 14.43
CA GLY A 60 -1.35 -3.81 15.38
C GLY A 60 -0.11 -4.60 14.92
N ILE A 61 0.42 -4.35 13.72
CA ILE A 61 1.62 -5.01 13.22
C ILE A 61 2.84 -4.43 13.94
N LYS A 62 3.51 -5.26 14.74
CA LYS A 62 4.71 -4.85 15.47
C LYS A 62 5.82 -4.41 14.50
N GLY A 63 6.28 -3.17 14.67
CA GLY A 63 7.27 -2.55 13.77
C GLY A 63 6.69 -2.05 12.45
N GLY A 64 5.35 -1.95 12.35
CA GLY A 64 4.67 -1.45 11.16
C GLY A 64 5.01 -2.26 9.91
N TYR A 65 5.12 -1.60 8.77
CA TYR A 65 5.35 -2.26 7.47
C TYR A 65 6.82 -2.45 7.10
N LEU A 66 7.76 -2.09 7.98
CA LEU A 66 9.21 -2.20 7.71
C LEU A 66 9.80 -3.56 8.06
N ASN A 67 9.05 -4.63 7.83
CA ASN A 67 9.50 -6.00 8.08
C ASN A 67 8.83 -7.02 7.15
N SER A 68 9.45 -8.19 7.02
CA SER A 68 8.97 -9.27 6.17
C SER A 68 7.63 -9.86 6.63
N GLY A 69 7.39 -9.90 7.95
CA GLY A 69 6.13 -10.41 8.50
C GLY A 69 4.93 -9.60 8.01
N ALA A 70 5.06 -8.25 7.96
CA ALA A 70 4.05 -7.38 7.40
C ALA A 70 3.80 -7.67 5.91
N ALA A 71 4.86 -7.79 5.11
CA ALA A 71 4.73 -8.07 3.68
C ALA A 71 4.06 -9.43 3.39
N VAL A 72 4.29 -10.42 4.23
CA VAL A 72 3.67 -11.76 4.10
C VAL A 72 2.20 -11.75 4.51
N SER A 73 1.84 -11.06 5.58
CA SER A 73 0.50 -11.11 6.17
C SER A 73 -0.48 -10.08 5.59
N TYR A 74 0.00 -9.06 4.89
CA TYR A 74 -0.83 -7.94 4.43
C TYR A 74 -1.98 -8.39 3.53
N ASP A 75 -1.69 -9.03 2.39
CA ASP A 75 -2.73 -9.45 1.43
C ASP A 75 -3.74 -10.44 2.04
N PRO A 76 -3.31 -11.50 2.78
CA PRO A 76 -4.25 -12.41 3.43
C PRO A 76 -5.21 -11.74 4.42
N ILE A 77 -4.80 -10.65 5.05
CA ILE A 77 -5.64 -9.91 6.00
C ILE A 77 -6.57 -8.94 5.25
N THR A 78 -6.02 -8.13 4.34
CA THR A 78 -6.79 -7.08 3.64
C THR A 78 -7.94 -7.60 2.82
N GLN A 79 -7.82 -8.80 2.25
CA GLN A 79 -8.92 -9.44 1.50
C GLN A 79 -10.20 -9.65 2.35
N TYR A 80 -10.06 -9.79 3.67
CA TYR A 80 -11.21 -9.98 4.58
C TYR A 80 -11.64 -8.69 5.29
N VAL A 81 -10.76 -7.71 5.38
CA VAL A 81 -11.03 -6.43 6.06
C VAL A 81 -11.71 -5.43 5.15
N LEU A 82 -11.37 -5.42 3.87
CA LEU A 82 -11.95 -4.51 2.89
C LEU A 82 -13.27 -5.07 2.34
N LEU A 83 -14.37 -4.66 2.93
CA LEU A 83 -15.72 -5.08 2.51
C LEU A 83 -16.20 -4.30 1.27
N PRO A 84 -16.89 -4.93 0.30
CA PRO A 84 -17.29 -6.36 0.28
C PRO A 84 -16.16 -7.32 -0.08
N ASN A 85 -15.12 -6.89 -0.75
CA ASN A 85 -13.81 -7.52 -0.91
C ASN A 85 -12.81 -6.51 -1.49
N GLU A 86 -11.53 -6.76 -1.26
CA GLU A 86 -10.44 -5.87 -1.66
C GLU A 86 -10.45 -5.56 -3.17
N THR A 87 -10.70 -6.56 -4.02
CA THR A 87 -10.68 -6.41 -5.48
C THR A 87 -11.76 -5.43 -5.94
N LEU A 88 -12.99 -5.57 -5.45
CA LEU A 88 -14.10 -4.68 -5.81
C LEU A 88 -13.86 -3.25 -5.34
N VAL A 89 -13.31 -3.09 -4.14
CA VAL A 89 -12.96 -1.77 -3.59
C VAL A 89 -11.93 -1.07 -4.48
N ARG A 90 -10.86 -1.78 -4.88
CA ARG A 90 -9.82 -1.24 -5.76
C ARG A 90 -10.30 -1.04 -7.19
N GLN A 91 -11.21 -1.90 -7.69
CA GLN A 91 -11.85 -1.74 -9.00
C GLN A 91 -12.60 -0.41 -9.10
N GLY A 92 -13.26 0.02 -8.03
CA GLY A 92 -13.90 1.33 -7.95
C GLY A 92 -12.95 2.50 -8.19
N LEU A 93 -11.65 2.38 -7.85
CA LEU A 93 -10.64 3.37 -8.21
C LEU A 93 -10.41 3.37 -9.73
N LEU A 94 -10.23 2.20 -10.33
CA LEU A 94 -9.95 2.08 -11.76
C LEU A 94 -11.10 2.64 -12.61
N GLU A 95 -12.35 2.42 -12.21
CA GLU A 95 -13.55 2.91 -12.90
C GLU A 95 -13.66 4.44 -12.93
N ARG A 96 -12.93 5.13 -12.06
CA ARG A 96 -12.89 6.60 -12.02
C ARG A 96 -11.83 7.22 -12.92
N ILE A 97 -10.93 6.42 -13.48
CA ILE A 97 -9.88 6.90 -14.38
C ILE A 97 -10.52 7.33 -15.71
N ARG A 98 -10.29 8.58 -16.10
CA ARG A 98 -10.83 9.17 -17.32
C ARG A 98 -9.76 9.39 -18.38
N VAL A 99 -8.51 9.57 -17.97
CA VAL A 99 -7.39 9.71 -18.88
C VAL A 99 -7.01 8.37 -19.51
N LYS A 100 -6.32 8.41 -20.65
CA LYS A 100 -5.65 7.24 -21.24
C LYS A 100 -4.15 7.35 -20.91
N PRO A 101 -3.71 6.85 -19.76
CA PRO A 101 -2.36 7.09 -19.30
C PRO A 101 -1.34 6.27 -20.08
N SER A 102 -0.21 6.88 -20.41
CA SER A 102 0.99 6.19 -20.89
C SER A 102 2.02 6.00 -19.77
N ARG A 103 1.94 6.81 -18.71
CA ARG A 103 2.81 6.69 -17.51
C ARG A 103 1.99 6.87 -16.25
N ILE A 104 2.08 5.88 -15.38
CA ILE A 104 1.32 5.78 -14.12
C ILE A 104 2.29 5.64 -12.97
N ILE A 105 2.00 6.32 -11.86
CA ILE A 105 2.66 6.05 -10.58
C ILE A 105 1.63 5.79 -9.50
N ASP A 106 1.85 4.73 -8.72
CA ASP A 106 1.06 4.35 -7.54
C ASP A 106 1.89 4.66 -6.29
N LEU A 107 1.49 5.67 -5.53
CA LEU A 107 2.22 6.17 -4.36
C LEU A 107 1.74 5.43 -3.10
N GLY A 108 2.69 4.88 -2.34
CA GLY A 108 2.40 4.00 -1.20
C GLY A 108 1.77 2.69 -1.68
N CYS A 109 2.38 2.08 -2.70
CA CYS A 109 1.80 0.93 -3.39
C CYS A 109 1.70 -0.35 -2.55
N GLY A 110 2.38 -0.42 -1.39
CA GLY A 110 2.43 -1.59 -0.53
C GLY A 110 2.85 -2.85 -1.29
N THR A 111 2.08 -3.92 -1.15
CA THR A 111 2.27 -5.19 -1.88
C THR A 111 1.82 -5.15 -3.34
N GLY A 112 1.48 -3.97 -3.87
CA GLY A 112 1.22 -3.74 -5.29
C GLY A 112 -0.16 -4.17 -5.80
N SER A 113 -1.15 -4.43 -4.93
CA SER A 113 -2.47 -4.89 -5.39
C SER A 113 -3.12 -3.93 -6.40
N THR A 114 -3.16 -2.62 -6.10
CA THR A 114 -3.67 -1.59 -7.05
C THR A 114 -2.75 -1.47 -8.26
N THR A 115 -1.44 -1.48 -8.05
CA THR A 115 -0.44 -1.34 -9.11
C THR A 115 -0.56 -2.43 -10.19
N LEU A 116 -0.77 -3.70 -9.75
CA LEU A 116 -1.02 -4.82 -10.67
C LEU A 116 -2.30 -4.61 -11.49
N MET A 117 -3.39 -4.20 -10.84
CA MET A 117 -4.67 -3.93 -11.51
C MET A 117 -4.53 -2.78 -12.52
N LEU A 118 -3.76 -1.73 -12.20
CA LEU A 118 -3.45 -0.64 -13.14
C LEU A 118 -2.70 -1.16 -14.36
N LYS A 119 -1.69 -2.02 -14.17
CA LYS A 119 -0.94 -2.60 -15.29
C LYS A 119 -1.80 -3.51 -16.16
N GLN A 120 -2.72 -4.26 -15.57
CA GLN A 120 -3.68 -5.08 -16.30
C GLN A 120 -4.66 -4.22 -17.11
N ALA A 121 -5.17 -3.13 -16.54
CA ALA A 121 -6.10 -2.21 -17.21
C ALA A 121 -5.42 -1.39 -18.31
N PHE A 122 -4.13 -1.06 -18.12
CA PHE A 122 -3.34 -0.26 -19.06
C PHE A 122 -2.04 -0.98 -19.45
N PRO A 123 -2.13 -2.08 -20.23
CA PRO A 123 -0.98 -2.96 -20.49
C PRO A 123 0.17 -2.26 -21.25
N GLN A 124 -0.12 -1.21 -22.00
CA GLN A 124 0.88 -0.44 -22.74
C GLN A 124 1.52 0.69 -21.91
N ALA A 125 0.95 1.02 -20.73
CA ALA A 125 1.48 2.06 -19.89
C ALA A 125 2.75 1.59 -19.16
N GLU A 126 3.69 2.52 -18.96
CA GLU A 126 4.73 2.37 -17.96
C GLU A 126 4.10 2.57 -16.58
N VAL A 127 4.13 1.53 -15.73
CA VAL A 127 3.58 1.58 -14.38
C VAL A 127 4.70 1.48 -13.37
N ILE A 128 4.70 2.41 -12.42
CA ILE A 128 5.67 2.48 -11.32
C ILE A 128 4.90 2.36 -10.00
N GLY A 129 5.28 1.39 -9.17
CA GLY A 129 4.86 1.32 -7.78
C GLY A 129 5.95 1.90 -6.88
N LEU A 130 5.61 2.87 -6.03
CA LEU A 130 6.55 3.49 -5.09
C LEU A 130 6.10 3.21 -3.66
N ASP A 131 7.01 2.73 -2.83
CA ASP A 131 6.75 2.48 -1.40
C ASP A 131 7.97 2.76 -0.52
N LEU A 132 7.73 3.12 0.74
CA LEU A 132 8.77 3.30 1.76
C LEU A 132 9.34 1.98 2.28
N SER A 133 8.58 0.88 2.17
CA SER A 133 8.98 -0.42 2.65
C SER A 133 9.61 -1.26 1.55
N PRO A 134 10.91 -1.54 1.59
CA PRO A 134 11.54 -2.44 0.63
C PRO A 134 11.00 -3.87 0.75
N TYR A 135 10.50 -4.29 1.92
CA TYR A 135 9.86 -5.60 2.11
C TYR A 135 8.53 -5.71 1.35
N MET A 136 7.73 -4.64 1.35
CA MET A 136 6.50 -4.57 0.56
C MET A 136 6.81 -4.66 -0.93
N LEU A 137 7.86 -4.01 -1.40
CA LEU A 137 8.29 -4.06 -2.81
C LEU A 137 8.78 -5.44 -3.23
N VAL A 138 9.42 -6.22 -2.34
CA VAL A 138 9.75 -7.63 -2.61
C VAL A 138 8.48 -8.43 -2.89
N ARG A 139 7.46 -8.28 -2.04
CA ARG A 139 6.17 -8.96 -2.24
C ARG A 139 5.46 -8.51 -3.51
N ALA A 140 5.47 -7.21 -3.78
CA ALA A 140 4.87 -6.63 -4.99
C ALA A 140 5.53 -7.15 -6.28
N GLU A 141 6.87 -7.21 -6.31
CA GLU A 141 7.62 -7.76 -7.43
C GLU A 141 7.30 -9.24 -7.66
N ASP A 142 7.24 -10.04 -6.60
CA ASP A 142 6.92 -11.45 -6.67
C ASP A 142 5.51 -11.69 -7.25
N LYS A 143 4.52 -10.93 -6.80
CA LYS A 143 3.16 -10.95 -7.36
C LYS A 143 3.14 -10.56 -8.83
N ALA A 144 3.88 -9.53 -9.23
CA ALA A 144 3.97 -9.10 -10.62
C ALA A 144 4.62 -10.17 -11.51
N LYS A 145 5.70 -10.79 -11.04
CA LYS A 145 6.36 -11.92 -11.74
C LYS A 145 5.41 -13.10 -11.93
N THR A 146 4.69 -13.47 -10.88
CA THR A 146 3.69 -14.56 -10.93
C THR A 146 2.57 -14.25 -11.92
N ALA A 147 2.15 -12.98 -12.02
CA ALA A 147 1.13 -12.52 -12.96
C ALA A 147 1.66 -12.26 -14.39
N GLY A 148 2.96 -12.38 -14.63
CA GLY A 148 3.58 -12.06 -15.93
C GLY A 148 3.50 -10.58 -16.29
N LEU A 149 3.49 -9.69 -15.30
CA LEU A 149 3.35 -8.25 -15.48
C LEU A 149 4.69 -7.54 -15.31
N GLU A 150 5.03 -6.67 -16.25
CA GLU A 150 6.22 -5.82 -16.18
C GLU A 150 5.87 -4.49 -15.51
N ILE A 151 6.34 -4.31 -14.27
CA ILE A 151 6.10 -3.13 -13.43
C ILE A 151 7.44 -2.69 -12.84
N LYS A 152 7.66 -1.39 -12.75
CA LYS A 152 8.82 -0.83 -12.07
C LYS A 152 8.49 -0.60 -10.59
N TRP A 153 9.35 -1.10 -9.71
CA TRP A 153 9.22 -0.93 -8.28
C TRP A 153 10.30 0.02 -7.76
N LEU A 154 9.90 1.03 -7.00
CA LEU A 154 10.77 2.09 -6.54
C LEU A 154 10.67 2.28 -5.03
N HIS A 155 11.76 2.05 -4.31
CA HIS A 155 11.88 2.45 -2.91
C HIS A 155 11.96 3.97 -2.83
N GLY A 156 11.00 4.61 -2.15
CA GLY A 156 10.92 6.06 -2.10
C GLY A 156 9.87 6.56 -1.11
N ASN A 157 9.99 7.84 -0.76
CA ASN A 157 9.01 8.55 0.07
C ASN A 157 8.02 9.28 -0.84
N ALA A 158 6.72 9.02 -0.65
CA ALA A 158 5.64 9.67 -1.40
C ALA A 158 5.52 11.18 -1.12
N GLU A 159 6.04 11.66 0.01
CA GLU A 159 6.10 13.10 0.33
C GLU A 159 7.07 13.86 -0.58
N GLU A 160 8.13 13.18 -1.04
CA GLU A 160 9.18 13.74 -1.89
C GLU A 160 9.85 12.63 -2.71
N THR A 161 9.26 12.31 -3.87
CA THR A 161 9.67 11.16 -4.69
C THR A 161 11.02 11.31 -5.39
N LYS A 162 11.51 12.53 -5.53
CA LYS A 162 12.70 12.91 -6.34
C LYS A 162 12.56 12.62 -7.83
N LEU A 163 11.35 12.30 -8.29
CA LEU A 163 11.06 12.09 -9.70
C LEU A 163 10.84 13.44 -10.43
N PRO A 164 11.03 13.50 -11.76
CA PRO A 164 10.81 14.73 -12.52
C PRO A 164 9.35 15.23 -12.41
N ALA A 165 9.19 16.55 -12.33
CA ALA A 165 7.87 17.17 -12.40
C ALA A 165 7.20 16.93 -13.75
N ALA A 166 5.87 17.00 -13.80
CA ALA A 166 5.07 16.91 -15.01
C ALA A 166 5.43 15.67 -15.88
N SER A 167 5.62 14.52 -15.24
CA SER A 167 6.11 13.30 -15.91
C SER A 167 5.10 12.15 -15.95
N PHE A 168 3.97 12.26 -15.24
CA PHE A 168 2.95 11.21 -15.18
C PHE A 168 1.60 11.70 -15.70
N ASP A 169 0.86 10.80 -16.35
CA ASP A 169 -0.51 11.06 -16.80
C ASP A 169 -1.52 10.70 -15.70
N LEU A 170 -1.14 9.77 -14.82
CA LEU A 170 -1.97 9.30 -13.71
C LEU A 170 -1.11 9.09 -12.47
N VAL A 171 -1.58 9.61 -11.35
CA VAL A 171 -1.09 9.32 -10.00
C VAL A 171 -2.20 8.63 -9.22
N THR A 172 -1.93 7.47 -8.64
CA THR A 172 -2.87 6.79 -7.75
C THR A 172 -2.34 6.72 -6.33
N ILE A 173 -3.24 6.81 -5.37
CA ILE A 173 -2.97 6.67 -3.95
C ILE A 173 -4.10 5.82 -3.39
N SER A 174 -3.77 4.65 -2.85
CA SER A 174 -4.80 3.76 -2.32
C SER A 174 -4.47 3.28 -0.91
N LEU A 175 -5.41 3.53 0.02
CA LEU A 175 -5.33 3.09 1.42
C LEU A 175 -4.05 3.57 2.12
N LEU A 176 -3.69 4.84 1.94
CA LEU A 176 -2.48 5.44 2.50
C LEU A 176 -2.79 6.55 3.50
N PHE A 177 -3.77 7.40 3.23
CA PHE A 177 -3.97 8.62 3.99
C PHE A 177 -4.51 8.39 5.40
N HIS A 178 -5.22 7.28 5.64
CA HIS A 178 -5.68 6.94 6.98
C HIS A 178 -4.53 6.62 7.95
N GLU A 179 -3.34 6.35 7.42
CA GLU A 179 -2.14 6.05 8.20
C GLU A 179 -1.18 7.25 8.35
N THR A 180 -1.48 8.35 7.66
CA THR A 180 -0.57 9.51 7.62
C THR A 180 -1.10 10.69 8.45
N PRO A 181 -0.22 11.40 9.16
CA PRO A 181 -0.57 12.70 9.72
C PRO A 181 -1.05 13.67 8.64
N ALA A 182 -1.95 14.60 8.97
CA ALA A 182 -2.53 15.53 8.02
C ALA A 182 -1.49 16.33 7.22
N GLN A 183 -0.37 16.70 7.84
CA GLN A 183 0.73 17.40 7.18
C GLN A 183 1.42 16.54 6.12
N VAL A 184 1.57 15.26 6.39
CA VAL A 184 2.14 14.27 5.46
C VAL A 184 1.19 14.05 4.29
N THR A 185 -0.12 13.87 4.57
CA THR A 185 -1.16 13.80 3.52
C THR A 185 -1.09 15.00 2.59
N GLN A 186 -0.94 16.21 3.14
CA GLN A 186 -0.82 17.43 2.34
C GLN A 186 0.45 17.43 1.48
N ALA A 187 1.59 16.98 2.02
CA ALA A 187 2.84 16.89 1.27
C ALA A 187 2.72 15.88 0.10
N ILE A 188 2.10 14.71 0.35
CA ILE A 188 1.86 13.70 -0.70
C ILE A 188 0.93 14.26 -1.80
N LEU A 189 -0.11 15.00 -1.45
CA LEU A 189 -0.99 15.63 -2.44
C LEU A 189 -0.25 16.71 -3.26
N GLN A 190 0.60 17.51 -2.64
CA GLN A 190 1.43 18.49 -3.34
C GLN A 190 2.43 17.82 -4.29
N GLU A 191 3.06 16.74 -3.84
CA GLU A 191 3.97 15.95 -4.67
C GLU A 191 3.23 15.29 -5.84
N SER A 192 2.03 14.74 -5.60
CA SER A 192 1.17 14.19 -6.66
C SER A 192 0.86 15.24 -7.74
N PHE A 193 0.50 16.45 -7.32
CA PHE A 193 0.26 17.55 -8.25
C PHE A 193 1.52 17.94 -9.04
N ARG A 194 2.69 17.98 -8.38
CA ARG A 194 3.98 18.24 -9.03
C ARG A 194 4.34 17.22 -10.09
N LEU A 195 4.02 15.95 -9.83
CA LEU A 195 4.32 14.81 -10.72
C LEU A 195 3.42 14.80 -11.96
N LEU A 196 2.19 15.32 -11.86
CA LEU A 196 1.23 15.28 -12.93
C LEU A 196 1.58 16.22 -14.08
N LYS A 197 1.42 15.72 -15.31
CA LYS A 197 1.37 16.54 -16.51
C LYS A 197 0.11 17.40 -16.53
N ALA A 198 0.11 18.47 -17.34
CA ALA A 198 -1.10 19.22 -17.61
C ALA A 198 -2.18 18.28 -18.20
N GLY A 199 -3.37 18.27 -17.61
CA GLY A 199 -4.46 17.36 -17.98
C GLY A 199 -4.37 15.95 -17.41
N GLY A 200 -3.34 15.65 -16.59
CA GLY A 200 -3.25 14.39 -15.85
C GLY A 200 -4.21 14.32 -14.66
N GLU A 201 -4.43 13.13 -14.14
CA GLU A 201 -5.36 12.86 -13.04
C GLU A 201 -4.64 12.32 -11.80
N ALA A 202 -5.07 12.77 -10.61
CA ALA A 202 -4.80 12.10 -9.35
C ALA A 202 -6.07 11.42 -8.85
N ILE A 203 -5.98 10.14 -8.48
CA ILE A 203 -7.11 9.39 -7.91
C ILE A 203 -6.72 8.83 -6.57
N VAL A 204 -7.55 9.11 -5.57
CA VAL A 204 -7.38 8.65 -4.20
C VAL A 204 -8.50 7.69 -3.85
N LEU A 205 -8.12 6.54 -3.30
CA LEU A 205 -9.01 5.58 -2.66
C LEU A 205 -8.62 5.46 -1.19
N ASP A 206 -9.49 5.87 -0.29
CA ASP A 206 -9.24 5.73 1.15
C ASP A 206 -10.54 5.64 1.95
N GLY A 207 -10.44 5.24 3.22
CA GLY A 207 -11.56 5.17 4.12
C GLY A 207 -12.15 6.56 4.40
N ASN A 208 -13.48 6.64 4.54
CA ASN A 208 -14.13 7.88 4.96
C ASN A 208 -13.96 8.10 6.46
N GLN A 209 -12.85 8.70 6.85
CA GLN A 209 -12.51 8.96 8.24
C GLN A 209 -13.54 9.85 8.97
N GLN A 210 -14.25 10.72 8.24
CA GLN A 210 -15.27 11.57 8.85
C GLN A 210 -16.46 10.75 9.33
N THR A 211 -16.90 9.75 8.58
CA THR A 211 -17.95 8.82 8.99
C THR A 211 -17.48 7.93 10.14
N LEU A 212 -16.23 7.45 10.07
CA LEU A 212 -15.65 6.58 11.11
C LEU A 212 -15.51 7.30 12.46
N ARG A 213 -15.17 8.60 12.47
CA ARG A 213 -15.05 9.40 13.72
C ARG A 213 -16.34 9.48 14.54
N HIS A 214 -17.50 9.27 13.94
CA HIS A 214 -18.80 9.27 14.63
C HIS A 214 -19.26 7.88 15.08
N LEU A 215 -18.47 6.84 14.78
CA LEU A 215 -18.78 5.47 15.10
C LEU A 215 -17.70 4.93 16.06
N ASP A 216 -17.79 5.35 17.34
CA ASP A 216 -16.82 4.96 18.39
C ASP A 216 -16.58 3.45 18.46
N TRP A 217 -17.58 2.64 18.12
CA TRP A 217 -17.45 1.19 18.09
C TRP A 217 -16.56 0.71 16.92
N LEU A 218 -16.56 1.39 15.75
CA LEU A 218 -15.69 1.07 14.63
C LEU A 218 -14.23 1.50 14.88
N ASN A 219 -14.03 2.64 15.56
CA ASN A 219 -12.69 3.04 16.00
C ASN A 219 -12.11 2.00 16.97
N ASN A 220 -12.94 1.39 17.82
CA ASN A 220 -12.51 0.30 18.70
C ASN A 220 -12.31 -1.04 17.98
N VAL A 221 -12.67 -1.17 16.71
CA VAL A 221 -12.41 -2.39 15.91
C VAL A 221 -10.97 -2.42 15.41
N PHE A 222 -10.43 -1.27 15.00
CA PHE A 222 -9.16 -1.19 14.27
C PHE A 222 -8.05 -0.39 14.98
N GLU A 223 -8.36 0.36 16.03
CA GLU A 223 -7.46 1.10 16.90
C GLU A 223 -7.42 0.49 18.31
#